data_14727e7266e3d2d169c76c6eb354fdef
#
_entry.id   14727e7266e3d2d169c76c6eb354fdef
#
_cell.length_a   1.000
_cell.length_b   1.000
_cell.length_c   1.000
_cell.angle_alpha   90.00
_cell.angle_beta   90.00
_cell.angle_gamma   90.00
#
_symmetry.space_group_name_H-M   'P 1'
#
loop_
_entity.id
_entity.type
_entity.pdbx_description
1 polymer ?
#
loop_
_entity_poly.entity_id
_entity_poly.type
_entity_poly.pdbx_seq_one_letter_code
_entity_poly.pdbx_strand_id
1 'polypeptide(L)'
;MRQPESDAGDGDKKTDNGAVNVEVSGGRGGVVANYGNGSYFTLGDSRIDGKKMQMNYVADMLARFEDRPVVDMTALKGKYDFSLTFTEEDYHAMMIRAALSTGMALPPEAIQAIQNAPGDSMFSALQAVGLKLEPRKAPLDVLVIDHIERTPTEN
;
A
#
# COMPACT_ATOMS: atom_id res chain seq x y z
N MET A 1 -11.28 12.14 5.71
CA MET A 1 -11.68 10.80 5.30
C MET A 1 -13.20 10.72 5.22
N ARG A 2 -13.76 10.24 4.11
CA ARG A 2 -15.20 10.24 3.86
C ARG A 2 -15.70 8.80 3.70
N GLN A 3 -16.84 8.46 4.29
CA GLN A 3 -17.53 7.20 3.98
C GLN A 3 -18.23 7.34 2.63
N PRO A 4 -18.12 6.36 1.72
CA PRO A 4 -18.90 6.38 0.48
C PRO A 4 -20.39 6.20 0.79
N GLU A 5 -21.25 6.91 0.06
CA GLU A 5 -22.68 6.65 0.09
C GLU A 5 -22.96 5.21 -0.37
N SER A 6 -23.90 4.55 0.27
CA SER A 6 -24.29 3.18 -0.05
C SER A 6 -24.97 3.16 -1.42
N ASP A 7 -24.19 2.83 -2.45
CA ASP A 7 -24.73 2.52 -3.76
C ASP A 7 -25.24 1.07 -3.78
N ALA A 8 -26.54 0.94 -3.89
CA ALA A 8 -27.20 -0.34 -4.03
C ALA A 8 -27.22 -0.73 -5.53
N GLY A 9 -26.42 -1.70 -5.88
CA GLY A 9 -26.61 -2.46 -7.12
C GLY A 9 -25.48 -2.37 -8.13
N ASP A 10 -24.66 -3.39 -8.16
CA ASP A 10 -24.46 -4.18 -9.38
C ASP A 10 -23.79 -5.51 -9.03
N GLY A 11 -24.32 -6.58 -9.60
CA GLY A 11 -23.88 -7.94 -9.34
C GLY A 11 -22.49 -8.19 -9.89
N ASP A 12 -21.53 -8.34 -9.01
CA ASP A 12 -20.17 -8.62 -9.40
C ASP A 12 -19.78 -10.06 -9.06
N LYS A 13 -19.21 -10.71 -10.06
CA LYS A 13 -18.74 -12.09 -10.01
C LYS A 13 -17.61 -12.20 -8.99
N LYS A 14 -17.79 -13.11 -8.02
CA LYS A 14 -16.74 -13.62 -7.14
C LYS A 14 -15.48 -13.95 -7.92
N THR A 15 -14.42 -13.25 -7.63
CA THR A 15 -13.07 -13.81 -7.63
C THR A 15 -12.53 -13.61 -6.22
N ASP A 16 -12.86 -14.58 -5.39
CA ASP A 16 -12.36 -14.71 -4.03
C ASP A 16 -11.03 -15.48 -4.12
N ASN A 17 -9.97 -14.74 -4.33
CA ASN A 17 -8.59 -15.15 -4.07
C ASN A 17 -7.88 -13.89 -3.62
N GLY A 18 -7.50 -13.76 -2.37
CA GLY A 18 -6.86 -12.61 -1.75
C GLY A 18 -5.62 -12.01 -2.47
N ALA A 19 -5.56 -12.15 -3.77
CA ALA A 19 -4.53 -11.61 -4.64
C ALA A 19 -4.89 -10.17 -5.03
N VAL A 20 -4.04 -9.23 -4.61
CA VAL A 20 -4.09 -7.85 -5.08
C VAL A 20 -3.67 -7.82 -6.55
N ASN A 21 -4.57 -7.39 -7.42
CA ASN A 21 -4.28 -7.23 -8.84
C ASN A 21 -3.67 -5.84 -9.07
N VAL A 22 -2.43 -5.79 -9.54
CA VAL A 22 -1.72 -4.53 -9.80
C VAL A 22 -1.66 -4.31 -11.30
N GLU A 23 -2.28 -3.23 -11.77
CA GLU A 23 -2.22 -2.79 -13.15
C GLU A 23 -1.37 -1.52 -13.26
N VAL A 24 -0.39 -1.55 -14.14
CA VAL A 24 0.45 -0.39 -14.44
C VAL A 24 -0.04 0.22 -15.76
N SER A 25 -0.67 1.38 -15.68
CA SER A 25 -1.05 2.13 -16.89
C SER A 25 0.15 2.92 -17.39
N GLY A 26 0.63 2.56 -18.60
CA GLY A 26 1.68 3.34 -19.28
C GLY A 26 1.18 4.75 -19.63
N GLY A 27 1.95 5.77 -19.27
CA GLY A 27 1.62 7.19 -19.47
C GLY A 27 1.35 7.93 -18.14
N ARG A 28 0.54 8.97 -18.15
CA ARG A 28 0.17 9.75 -16.94
C ARG A 28 -0.77 9.01 -15.97
N GLY A 29 -1.11 7.75 -16.25
CA GLY A 29 -2.15 7.01 -15.51
C GLY A 29 -1.71 6.40 -14.18
N GLY A 30 -0.41 6.35 -13.88
CA GLY A 30 0.07 5.81 -12.60
C GLY A 30 -0.14 4.29 -12.44
N VAL A 31 -0.08 3.83 -11.20
CA VAL A 31 -0.29 2.43 -10.80
C VAL A 31 -1.67 2.28 -10.18
N VAL A 32 -2.42 1.27 -10.58
CA VAL A 32 -3.69 0.90 -9.94
C VAL A 32 -3.53 -0.45 -9.25
N ALA A 33 -3.83 -0.51 -7.96
CA ALA A 33 -3.87 -1.76 -7.20
C ALA A 33 -5.31 -2.05 -6.77
N ASN A 34 -5.84 -3.18 -7.23
CA ASN A 34 -7.22 -3.60 -7.02
C ASN A 34 -7.28 -4.71 -5.96
N TYR A 35 -8.07 -4.48 -4.90
CA TYR A 35 -8.30 -5.42 -3.79
C TYR A 35 -9.63 -6.19 -3.91
N GLY A 36 -10.32 -6.03 -5.05
CA GLY A 36 -11.63 -6.66 -5.26
C GLY A 36 -12.79 -5.88 -4.61
N ASN A 37 -14.02 -6.28 -4.94
CA ASN A 37 -15.25 -5.68 -4.40
C ASN A 37 -15.31 -4.15 -4.53
N GLY A 38 -14.74 -3.60 -5.60
CA GLY A 38 -14.65 -2.16 -5.87
C GLY A 38 -13.67 -1.40 -4.96
N SER A 39 -12.85 -2.10 -4.17
CA SER A 39 -11.79 -1.51 -3.36
C SER A 39 -10.50 -1.44 -4.17
N TYR A 40 -9.98 -0.26 -4.36
CA TYR A 40 -8.73 -0.04 -5.09
C TYR A 40 -8.05 1.26 -4.65
N PHE A 41 -6.77 1.39 -4.95
CA PHE A 41 -6.10 2.68 -4.92
C PHE A 41 -5.38 2.95 -6.23
N THR A 42 -5.21 4.23 -6.52
CA THR A 42 -4.37 4.72 -7.61
C THR A 42 -3.19 5.50 -7.06
N LEU A 43 -2.04 5.35 -7.67
CA LEU A 43 -0.80 6.02 -7.29
C LEU A 43 -0.27 6.75 -8.53
N GLY A 44 -0.23 8.08 -8.48
CA GLY A 44 0.24 8.94 -9.57
C GLY A 44 0.24 10.41 -9.16
N ASP A 45 0.95 11.26 -9.88
CA ASP A 45 1.00 12.70 -9.67
C ASP A 45 1.25 13.12 -8.19
N SER A 46 2.21 12.47 -7.53
CA SER A 46 2.56 12.66 -6.11
C SER A 46 1.36 12.49 -5.17
N ARG A 47 0.43 11.58 -5.52
CA ARG A 47 -0.81 11.36 -4.78
C ARG A 47 -1.20 9.88 -4.77
N ILE A 48 -1.85 9.46 -3.68
CA ILE A 48 -2.57 8.20 -3.58
C ILE A 48 -4.06 8.50 -3.37
N ASP A 49 -4.90 8.01 -4.26
CA ASP A 49 -6.35 8.06 -4.11
C ASP A 49 -6.89 6.66 -3.82
N GLY A 50 -7.47 6.46 -2.65
CA GLY A 50 -8.13 5.22 -2.25
C GLY A 50 -9.63 5.30 -2.44
N LYS A 51 -10.22 4.24 -2.98
CA LYS A 51 -11.66 4.08 -3.17
C LYS A 51 -12.17 2.81 -2.48
N LYS A 52 -13.24 2.97 -1.68
CA LYS A 52 -13.88 1.87 -0.93
C LYS A 52 -12.87 1.01 -0.15
N MET A 53 -11.80 1.61 0.37
CA MET A 53 -10.72 0.91 1.08
C MET A 53 -11.11 0.59 2.51
N GLN A 54 -10.91 -0.65 2.95
CA GLN A 54 -10.95 -1.03 4.36
C GLN A 54 -9.61 -0.68 5.02
N MET A 55 -9.59 -0.47 6.34
CA MET A 55 -8.37 -0.05 7.03
C MET A 55 -7.24 -1.08 6.98
N ASN A 56 -7.54 -2.38 6.97
CA ASN A 56 -6.54 -3.41 6.74
C ASN A 56 -5.88 -3.28 5.35
N TYR A 57 -6.64 -2.95 4.30
CA TYR A 57 -6.08 -2.70 2.97
C TYR A 57 -5.26 -1.41 2.92
N VAL A 58 -5.66 -0.39 3.71
CA VAL A 58 -4.85 0.82 3.86
C VAL A 58 -3.53 0.50 4.55
N ALA A 59 -3.53 -0.31 5.61
CA ALA A 59 -2.30 -0.74 6.28
C ALA A 59 -1.39 -1.54 5.33
N ASP A 60 -1.94 -2.48 4.57
CA ASP A 60 -1.24 -3.24 3.53
C ASP A 60 -0.62 -2.35 2.45
N MET A 61 -1.36 -1.35 2.00
CA MET A 61 -0.88 -0.36 1.04
C MET A 61 0.30 0.42 1.61
N LEU A 62 0.17 0.95 2.82
CA LEU A 62 1.22 1.73 3.49
C LEU A 62 2.49 0.91 3.73
N ALA A 63 2.36 -0.37 4.09
CA ALA A 63 3.49 -1.26 4.31
C ALA A 63 4.39 -1.45 3.08
N ARG A 64 3.92 -1.13 1.88
CA ARG A 64 4.73 -1.18 0.65
C ARG A 64 5.69 0.00 0.53
N PHE A 65 5.41 1.08 1.24
CA PHE A 65 6.17 2.34 1.19
C PHE A 65 7.00 2.57 2.46
N GLU A 66 6.72 1.81 3.51
CA GLU A 66 7.43 1.86 4.78
C GLU A 66 8.49 0.75 4.87
N ASP A 67 9.49 0.94 5.72
CA ASP A 67 10.53 -0.05 6.01
C ASP A 67 10.11 -1.06 7.09
N ARG A 68 8.94 -0.88 7.68
CA ARG A 68 8.37 -1.69 8.76
C ARG A 68 6.94 -2.10 8.45
N PRO A 69 6.48 -3.24 8.98
CA PRO A 69 5.11 -3.65 8.86
C PRO A 69 4.16 -2.61 9.45
N VAL A 70 3.07 -2.31 8.74
CA VAL A 70 2.00 -1.43 9.21
C VAL A 70 0.81 -2.28 9.64
N VAL A 71 0.31 -2.04 10.85
CA VAL A 71 -0.81 -2.77 11.43
C VAL A 71 -1.97 -1.82 11.69
N ASP A 72 -3.16 -2.19 11.24
CA ASP A 72 -4.37 -1.44 11.55
C ASP A 72 -4.74 -1.57 13.04
N MET A 73 -4.71 -0.47 13.76
CA MET A 73 -5.15 -0.35 15.15
C MET A 73 -6.25 0.71 15.31
N THR A 74 -6.89 1.12 14.23
CA THR A 74 -7.90 2.20 14.25
C THR A 74 -9.25 1.77 14.81
N ALA A 75 -9.54 0.47 14.82
CA ALA A 75 -10.85 -0.10 15.11
C ALA A 75 -11.97 0.42 14.18
N LEU A 76 -11.63 1.10 13.09
CA LEU A 76 -12.58 1.59 12.11
C LEU A 76 -13.11 0.43 11.25
N LYS A 77 -14.43 0.32 11.17
CA LYS A 77 -15.12 -0.67 10.34
C LYS A 77 -15.75 0.03 9.14
N GLY A 78 -15.77 -0.65 8.02
CA GLY A 78 -16.36 -0.12 6.79
C GLY A 78 -15.33 0.20 5.72
N LYS A 79 -15.78 0.88 4.68
CA LYS A 79 -14.98 1.26 3.53
C LYS A 79 -14.89 2.77 3.46
N TYR A 80 -13.74 3.29 3.06
CA TYR A 80 -13.45 4.72 3.06
C TYR A 80 -12.84 5.16 1.74
N ASP A 81 -13.20 6.36 1.31
CA ASP A 81 -12.53 7.09 0.25
C ASP A 81 -11.58 8.11 0.88
N PHE A 82 -10.38 8.21 0.34
CA PHE A 82 -9.38 9.17 0.81
C PHE A 82 -8.44 9.59 -0.31
N SER A 83 -7.75 10.70 -0.09
CA SER A 83 -6.66 11.18 -0.94
C SER A 83 -5.49 11.60 -0.06
N LEU A 84 -4.30 11.08 -0.35
CA LEU A 84 -3.05 11.42 0.30
C LEU A 84 -2.17 12.14 -0.72
N THR A 85 -1.67 13.32 -0.38
CA THR A 85 -0.79 14.12 -1.24
C THR A 85 0.60 14.22 -0.61
N PHE A 86 1.64 14.07 -1.41
CA PHE A 86 3.03 14.03 -0.98
C PHE A 86 3.84 15.13 -1.66
N THR A 87 5.02 15.43 -1.12
CA THR A 87 6.04 16.18 -1.85
C THR A 87 6.62 15.32 -2.98
N GLU A 88 7.19 15.91 -4.01
CA GLU A 88 7.81 15.15 -5.11
C GLU A 88 8.97 14.30 -4.61
N GLU A 89 9.78 14.82 -3.69
CA GLU A 89 10.91 14.09 -3.11
C GLU A 89 10.46 12.84 -2.36
N ASP A 90 9.47 12.98 -1.48
CA ASP A 90 8.93 11.86 -0.71
C ASP A 90 8.23 10.86 -1.61
N TYR A 91 7.49 11.34 -2.61
CA TYR A 91 6.85 10.46 -3.59
C TYR A 91 7.88 9.63 -4.36
N HIS A 92 8.98 10.24 -4.84
CA HIS A 92 10.06 9.51 -5.50
C HIS A 92 10.68 8.46 -4.56
N ALA A 93 10.97 8.84 -3.31
CA ALA A 93 11.50 7.90 -2.32
C ALA A 93 10.54 6.72 -2.05
N MET A 94 9.24 6.98 -1.97
CA MET A 94 8.21 5.94 -1.85
C MET A 94 8.21 4.97 -3.04
N MET A 95 8.30 5.49 -4.27
CA MET A 95 8.34 4.65 -5.48
C MET A 95 9.59 3.76 -5.51
N ILE A 96 10.73 4.29 -5.08
CA ILE A 96 11.98 3.53 -4.97
C ILE A 96 11.86 2.43 -3.90
N ARG A 97 11.28 2.72 -2.73
CA ARG A 97 11.01 1.71 -1.68
C ARG A 97 10.08 0.61 -2.17
N ALA A 98 9.01 0.98 -2.88
CA ALA A 98 8.10 0.03 -3.49
C ALA A 98 8.81 -0.89 -4.50
N ALA A 99 9.72 -0.37 -5.32
CA ALA A 99 10.53 -1.17 -6.23
C ALA A 99 11.48 -2.11 -5.48
N LEU A 100 12.13 -1.65 -4.40
CA LEU A 100 12.96 -2.50 -3.54
C LEU A 100 12.17 -3.66 -2.93
N SER A 101 10.94 -3.43 -2.49
CA SER A 101 10.07 -4.46 -1.90
C SER A 101 9.73 -5.59 -2.87
N THR A 102 9.85 -5.36 -4.18
CA THR A 102 9.70 -6.39 -5.21
C THR A 102 10.99 -7.17 -5.50
N GLY A 103 12.08 -6.86 -4.80
CA GLY A 103 13.39 -7.47 -5.01
C GLY A 103 14.18 -6.89 -6.19
N MET A 104 13.77 -5.74 -6.71
CA MET A 104 14.48 -5.05 -7.80
C MET A 104 15.81 -4.49 -7.28
N ALA A 105 16.91 -4.82 -7.98
CA ALA A 105 18.21 -4.22 -7.70
C ALA A 105 18.21 -2.77 -8.21
N LEU A 106 18.57 -1.82 -7.35
CA LEU A 106 18.58 -0.40 -7.67
C LEU A 106 20.01 0.16 -7.70
N PRO A 107 20.27 1.17 -8.54
CA PRO A 107 21.54 1.85 -8.56
C PRO A 107 21.77 2.65 -7.25
N PRO A 108 23.05 2.92 -6.87
CA PRO A 108 23.38 3.63 -5.64
C PRO A 108 22.71 5.02 -5.50
N GLU A 109 22.50 5.70 -6.62
CA GLU A 109 21.85 7.01 -6.67
C GLU A 109 20.40 6.96 -6.17
N ALA A 110 19.68 5.87 -6.49
CA ALA A 110 18.33 5.66 -6.01
C ALA A 110 18.29 5.45 -4.48
N ILE A 111 19.29 4.75 -3.94
CA ILE A 111 19.42 4.56 -2.47
C ILE A 111 19.68 5.91 -1.78
N GLN A 112 20.51 6.77 -2.37
CA GLN A 112 20.75 8.12 -1.85
C GLN A 112 19.48 8.97 -1.88
N ALA A 113 18.63 8.84 -2.90
CA ALA A 113 17.36 9.56 -2.96
C ALA A 113 16.43 9.21 -1.79
N ILE A 114 16.38 7.92 -1.38
CA ILE A 114 15.63 7.52 -0.19
C ILE A 114 16.19 8.18 1.09
N GLN A 115 17.51 8.23 1.22
CA GLN A 115 18.17 8.76 2.42
C GLN A 115 18.02 10.29 2.53
N ASN A 116 17.91 10.99 1.41
CA ASN A 116 17.78 12.43 1.35
C ASN A 116 16.33 12.94 1.43
N ALA A 117 15.34 12.07 1.21
CA ALA A 117 13.95 12.46 1.33
C ALA A 117 13.58 12.72 2.80
N PRO A 118 12.88 13.82 3.11
CA PRO A 118 12.47 14.16 4.47
C PRO A 118 11.62 13.08 5.14
N GLY A 119 10.75 12.41 4.35
CA GLY A 119 9.86 11.35 4.84
C GLY A 119 8.66 11.85 5.64
N ASP A 120 8.50 13.16 5.80
CA ASP A 120 7.48 13.74 6.67
C ASP A 120 6.11 13.87 6.00
N SER A 121 6.06 13.84 4.67
CA SER A 121 4.81 14.07 3.94
C SER A 121 3.81 12.92 4.12
N MET A 122 4.26 11.68 4.33
CA MET A 122 3.38 10.54 4.64
C MET A 122 2.61 10.78 5.95
N PHE A 123 3.32 11.18 7.02
CA PHE A 123 2.70 11.49 8.31
C PHE A 123 1.71 12.64 8.18
N SER A 124 2.10 13.71 7.49
CA SER A 124 1.26 14.88 7.27
C SER A 124 0.02 14.55 6.44
N ALA A 125 0.16 13.76 5.38
CA ALA A 125 -0.95 13.32 4.55
C ALA A 125 -1.95 12.44 5.32
N LEU A 126 -1.46 11.52 6.15
CA LEU A 126 -2.31 10.70 7.00
C LEU A 126 -3.04 11.55 8.06
N GLN A 127 -2.36 12.51 8.69
CA GLN A 127 -3.00 13.42 9.64
C GLN A 127 -4.12 14.25 8.98
N ALA A 128 -3.93 14.69 7.75
CA ALA A 128 -4.94 15.45 7.01
C ALA A 128 -6.24 14.68 6.80
N VAL A 129 -6.18 13.33 6.74
CA VAL A 129 -7.35 12.47 6.64
C VAL A 129 -7.80 11.89 7.99
N GLY A 130 -7.20 12.35 9.10
CA GLY A 130 -7.57 11.94 10.47
C GLY A 130 -6.96 10.61 10.91
N LEU A 131 -5.91 10.13 10.23
CA LEU A 131 -5.15 8.95 10.61
C LEU A 131 -3.80 9.35 11.22
N LYS A 132 -3.24 8.48 12.05
CA LYS A 132 -1.93 8.67 12.65
C LYS A 132 -1.11 7.39 12.53
N LEU A 133 0.11 7.53 12.05
CA LEU A 133 1.09 6.46 12.03
C LEU A 133 2.00 6.61 13.27
N GLU A 134 2.07 5.57 14.09
CA GLU A 134 2.88 5.57 15.31
C GLU A 134 3.75 4.30 15.39
N PRO A 135 5.02 4.42 15.77
CA PRO A 135 5.82 3.24 16.06
C PRO A 135 5.32 2.58 17.34
N ARG A 136 4.87 1.33 17.23
CA ARG A 136 4.38 0.53 18.37
C ARG A 136 4.94 -0.88 18.34
N LYS A 137 4.99 -1.53 19.50
CA LYS A 137 5.17 -2.98 19.58
C LYS A 137 3.79 -3.63 19.40
N ALA A 138 3.67 -4.44 18.37
CA ALA A 138 2.45 -5.21 18.08
C ALA A 138 2.82 -6.67 17.81
N PRO A 139 1.96 -7.65 18.16
CA PRO A 139 2.12 -9.00 17.69
C PRO A 139 1.99 -9.03 16.16
N LEU A 140 2.91 -9.73 15.51
CA LEU A 140 2.91 -9.93 14.07
C LEU A 140 2.88 -11.43 13.78
N ASP A 141 2.06 -11.85 12.85
CA ASP A 141 2.12 -13.20 12.32
C ASP A 141 3.38 -13.34 11.47
N VAL A 142 4.21 -14.31 11.79
CA VAL A 142 5.45 -14.61 11.07
C VAL A 142 5.40 -16.02 10.51
N LEU A 143 5.88 -16.18 9.28
CA LEU A 143 6.10 -17.49 8.71
C LEU A 143 7.47 -18.00 9.18
N VAL A 144 7.47 -19.12 9.92
CA VAL A 144 8.68 -19.81 10.33
C VAL A 144 8.93 -20.97 9.38
N ILE A 145 10.09 -20.97 8.72
CA ILE A 145 10.52 -22.06 7.85
C ILE A 145 11.46 -22.96 8.64
N ASP A 146 10.96 -24.08 9.13
CA ASP A 146 11.73 -25.02 9.93
C ASP A 146 12.65 -25.91 9.08
N HIS A 147 12.28 -26.16 7.83
CA HIS A 147 13.04 -27.03 6.94
C HIS A 147 12.87 -26.66 5.47
N ILE A 148 13.93 -26.72 4.70
CA ILE A 148 13.92 -26.59 3.23
C ILE A 148 14.67 -27.79 2.64
N GLU A 149 14.00 -28.58 1.82
CA GLU A 149 14.65 -29.64 1.04
C GLU A 149 15.42 -29.03 -0.14
N ARG A 150 16.68 -29.43 -0.29
CA ARG A 150 17.55 -28.92 -1.35
C ARG A 150 17.28 -29.53 -2.72
N THR A 151 16.55 -30.64 -2.77
CA THR A 151 16.21 -31.32 -4.01
C THR A 151 14.72 -31.17 -4.26
N PRO A 152 14.29 -30.58 -5.41
CA PRO A 152 12.89 -30.56 -5.77
C PRO A 152 12.39 -31.99 -5.97
N THR A 153 11.27 -32.36 -5.34
CA THR A 153 10.56 -33.59 -5.70
C THR A 153 9.87 -33.40 -7.05
N GLU A 154 10.17 -34.28 -8.01
CA GLU A 154 9.43 -34.30 -9.27
C GLU A 154 7.96 -34.64 -8.99
N ASN A 155 7.05 -33.81 -9.53
CA ASN A 155 5.62 -34.10 -9.57
C ASN A 155 5.27 -34.95 -10.79
#